data_c3bf77a58de5006b06ef099ce778283d
#
_entry.id   c3bf77a58de5006b06ef099ce778283d
#
_cell.length_a   1.000
_cell.length_b   1.000
_cell.length_c   1.000
_cell.angle_alpha   90.00
_cell.angle_beta   90.00
_cell.angle_gamma   90.00
#
_symmetry.space_group_name_H-M   'P 1'
#
loop_
_entity.id
_entity.type
_entity.pdbx_description
1 polymer ?
#
loop_
_entity_poly.entity_id
_entity_poly.type
_entity_poly.pdbx_seq_one_letter_code
_entity_poly.pdbx_strand_id
1 'polypeptide(L)'
;TEDDHVPGQIKILFAAPERMGKVSVRLFLNDGYEAPPEEEDLFIDMHSEEYCGMISRSLLQLGNPYRIRKAIEKSKAGKEVTLAYIGGSVTQGAGAIPIHTECYAYKSFQLFQNRFSTQNNVRFIKAGVGGTPSELGMIRFDRDVLREGERPDIVVLEFAVNDEGDETKGVCYESLVRKVLKLPWKPAVV
;
A
#
# COMPACT_ATOMS: atom_id res chain seq x y z
N THR A 1 -15.75 -4.62 28.75
CA THR A 1 -14.73 -4.35 29.78
C THR A 1 -14.36 -2.91 29.69
N GLU A 2 -14.73 -2.17 30.74
CA GLU A 2 -14.47 -0.75 30.90
C GLU A 2 -12.96 -0.47 30.81
N ASP A 3 -12.63 0.58 30.11
CA ASP A 3 -11.26 1.04 29.89
C ASP A 3 -10.73 1.66 31.19
N ASP A 4 -10.07 0.88 32.00
CA ASP A 4 -9.31 1.37 33.17
C ASP A 4 -8.04 2.08 32.67
N HIS A 5 -8.21 3.22 32.02
CA HIS A 5 -7.10 4.06 31.62
C HIS A 5 -6.60 4.86 32.81
N VAL A 6 -5.56 4.34 33.45
CA VAL A 6 -4.83 5.09 34.50
C VAL A 6 -3.75 5.91 33.79
N PRO A 7 -3.75 7.25 33.93
CA PRO A 7 -2.70 8.09 33.32
C PRO A 7 -1.30 7.63 33.75
N GLY A 8 -0.41 7.45 32.76
CA GLY A 8 0.97 7.00 33.00
C GLY A 8 1.17 5.50 32.99
N GLN A 9 0.15 4.68 32.70
CA GLN A 9 0.29 3.25 32.52
C GLN A 9 0.37 2.86 31.04
N ILE A 10 1.32 1.98 30.71
CA ILE A 10 1.43 1.34 29.40
C ILE A 10 0.93 -0.09 29.53
N LYS A 11 -0.13 -0.45 28.83
CA LYS A 11 -0.68 -1.80 28.79
C LYS A 11 -0.08 -2.57 27.60
N ILE A 12 0.66 -3.63 27.89
CA ILE A 12 1.21 -4.51 26.86
C ILE A 12 0.37 -5.78 26.79
N LEU A 13 -0.24 -6.05 25.64
CA LEU A 13 -1.07 -7.22 25.41
C LEU A 13 -0.28 -8.27 24.61
N PHE A 14 -0.29 -9.52 25.09
CA PHE A 14 0.33 -10.65 24.42
C PHE A 14 -0.74 -11.58 23.82
N ALA A 15 -0.51 -12.02 22.58
CA ALA A 15 -1.48 -12.85 21.87
C ALA A 15 -1.59 -14.30 22.34
N ALA A 16 -0.58 -14.80 23.08
CA ALA A 16 -0.54 -16.18 23.55
C ALA A 16 0.11 -16.26 24.95
N PRO A 17 -0.55 -15.77 26.00
CA PRO A 17 0.02 -15.66 27.33
C PRO A 17 0.42 -17.03 27.95
N GLU A 18 -0.26 -18.09 27.60
CA GLU A 18 0.02 -19.46 28.10
C GLU A 18 1.35 -20.03 27.62
N ARG A 19 1.97 -19.45 26.61
CA ARG A 19 3.28 -19.86 26.07
C ARG A 19 4.43 -18.97 26.50
N MET A 20 4.14 -17.94 27.27
CA MET A 20 5.13 -16.93 27.64
C MET A 20 5.76 -17.24 28.98
N GLY A 21 7.09 -17.31 28.98
CA GLY A 21 7.87 -17.32 30.18
C GLY A 21 7.92 -15.93 30.84
N LYS A 22 8.92 -15.71 31.69
CA LYS A 22 9.12 -14.45 32.39
C LYS A 22 9.53 -13.35 31.39
N VAL A 23 8.72 -12.29 31.26
CA VAL A 23 9.00 -11.12 30.42
C VAL A 23 9.43 -9.97 31.31
N SER A 24 10.58 -9.35 30.99
CA SER A 24 11.05 -8.13 31.65
C SER A 24 10.95 -6.96 30.68
N VAL A 25 10.23 -5.94 31.07
CA VAL A 25 10.09 -4.69 30.31
C VAL A 25 10.86 -3.59 31.02
N ARG A 26 11.77 -2.90 30.33
CA ARG A 26 12.44 -1.69 30.82
C ARG A 26 11.86 -0.49 30.09
N LEU A 27 11.34 0.45 30.85
CA LEU A 27 10.88 1.74 30.35
C LEU A 27 11.97 2.77 30.64
N PHE A 28 12.39 3.49 29.61
CA PHE A 28 13.26 4.64 29.75
C PHE A 28 12.39 5.90 29.61
N LEU A 29 12.28 6.64 30.69
CA LEU A 29 11.66 7.96 30.63
C LEU A 29 12.71 8.94 30.11
N ASN A 30 12.40 9.63 29.05
CA ASN A 30 13.24 10.72 28.54
C ASN A 30 12.66 12.04 29.06
N ASP A 31 13.18 12.51 30.16
CA ASP A 31 12.70 13.74 30.83
C ASP A 31 12.96 15.02 30.00
N GLY A 32 13.65 14.89 28.87
CA GLY A 32 13.94 15.97 27.92
C GLY A 32 13.23 15.84 26.58
N TYR A 33 12.21 14.98 26.48
CA TYR A 33 11.44 14.89 25.23
C TYR A 33 10.55 16.12 25.08
N GLU A 34 11.04 17.07 24.29
CA GLU A 34 10.16 18.07 23.68
C GLU A 34 9.50 17.43 22.47
N ALA A 35 8.17 17.38 22.46
CA ALA A 35 7.46 16.98 21.25
C ALA A 35 7.93 17.88 20.11
N PRO A 36 8.28 17.30 18.93
CA PRO A 36 8.56 18.15 17.78
C PRO A 36 7.40 19.12 17.58
N PRO A 37 7.67 20.39 17.20
CA PRO A 37 6.59 21.32 16.89
C PRO A 37 5.62 20.63 15.93
N GLU A 38 4.32 20.85 16.14
CA GLU A 38 3.30 20.36 15.22
C GLU A 38 3.79 20.72 13.80
N GLU A 39 4.01 19.71 12.96
CA GLU A 39 4.38 19.95 11.57
C GLU A 39 3.26 20.82 11.01
N GLU A 40 3.57 22.09 10.71
CA GLU A 40 2.68 22.89 9.89
C GLU A 40 2.37 22.08 8.65
N ASP A 41 1.08 21.87 8.35
CA ASP A 41 0.66 21.23 7.11
C ASP A 41 1.37 21.92 5.95
N LEU A 42 2.47 21.33 5.49
CA LEU A 42 3.26 21.85 4.39
C LEU A 42 2.34 21.89 3.16
N PHE A 43 1.85 23.08 2.86
CA PHE A 43 1.10 23.31 1.64
C PHE A 43 2.03 23.02 0.45
N ILE A 44 1.88 21.83 -0.12
CA ILE A 44 2.63 21.44 -1.31
C ILE A 44 1.90 22.01 -2.53
N ASP A 45 2.45 23.04 -3.11
CA ASP A 45 1.97 23.53 -4.42
C ASP A 45 2.33 22.50 -5.50
N MET A 46 1.33 21.70 -5.88
CA MET A 46 1.48 20.67 -6.93
C MET A 46 1.74 21.26 -8.34
N HIS A 47 1.69 22.57 -8.52
CA HIS A 47 2.02 23.26 -9.76
C HIS A 47 3.39 23.92 -9.72
N SER A 48 4.09 23.91 -8.59
CA SER A 48 5.43 24.45 -8.47
C SER A 48 6.42 23.69 -9.37
N GLU A 49 7.43 24.39 -9.85
CA GLU A 49 8.51 23.76 -10.63
C GLU A 49 9.24 22.69 -9.82
N GLU A 50 9.41 22.90 -8.52
CA GLU A 50 10.04 21.96 -7.61
C GLU A 50 9.25 20.65 -7.51
N TYR A 51 7.93 20.74 -7.33
CA TYR A 51 7.06 19.57 -7.26
C TYR A 51 7.03 18.83 -8.61
N CYS A 52 6.84 19.56 -9.71
CA CYS A 52 6.85 18.98 -11.05
C CYS A 52 8.20 18.32 -11.37
N GLY A 53 9.32 18.95 -10.96
CA GLY A 53 10.65 18.40 -11.09
C GLY A 53 10.87 17.15 -10.25
N MET A 54 10.35 17.11 -9.02
CA MET A 54 10.39 15.93 -8.15
C MET A 54 9.61 14.77 -8.78
N ILE A 55 8.40 15.01 -9.25
CA ILE A 55 7.57 13.99 -9.91
C ILE A 55 8.27 13.47 -11.18
N SER A 56 8.84 14.36 -11.99
CA SER A 56 9.57 13.96 -13.19
C SER A 56 10.77 13.06 -12.89
N ARG A 57 11.51 13.35 -11.82
CA ARG A 57 12.65 12.52 -11.38
C ARG A 57 12.21 11.20 -10.73
N SER A 58 11.05 11.16 -10.09
CA SER A 58 10.53 9.94 -9.48
C SER A 58 9.98 8.94 -10.50
N LEU A 59 9.69 9.41 -11.70
CA LEU A 59 9.13 8.59 -12.77
C LEU A 59 10.25 7.92 -13.57
N LEU A 60 10.56 6.68 -13.20
CA LEU A 60 11.61 5.91 -13.88
C LEU A 60 11.24 5.63 -15.34
N GLN A 61 10.01 5.20 -15.59
CA GLN A 61 9.52 4.92 -16.93
C GLN A 61 7.99 4.94 -16.99
N LEU A 62 7.45 5.61 -18.00
CA LEU A 62 6.00 5.64 -18.24
C LEU A 62 5.43 4.32 -18.76
N GLY A 63 6.24 3.51 -19.41
CA GLY A 63 5.78 2.30 -20.07
C GLY A 63 4.69 2.57 -21.11
N ASN A 64 3.78 1.60 -21.27
CA ASN A 64 2.63 1.76 -22.15
C ASN A 64 1.35 2.04 -21.32
N PRO A 65 0.87 3.29 -21.27
CA PRO A 65 -0.27 3.67 -20.43
C PRO A 65 -1.63 3.28 -21.00
N TYR A 66 -1.69 2.52 -22.11
CA TYR A 66 -2.94 2.18 -22.79
C TYR A 66 -3.99 1.55 -21.85
N ARG A 67 -3.57 0.56 -21.05
CA ARG A 67 -4.49 -0.15 -20.13
C ARG A 67 -4.96 0.74 -18.99
N ILE A 68 -4.08 1.61 -18.46
CA ILE A 68 -4.46 2.60 -17.44
C ILE A 68 -5.50 3.56 -18.00
N ARG A 69 -5.31 4.07 -19.23
CA ARG A 69 -6.28 4.95 -19.91
C ARG A 69 -7.63 4.26 -20.07
N LYS A 70 -7.64 2.97 -20.42
CA LYS A 70 -8.89 2.18 -20.51
C LYS A 70 -9.61 2.06 -19.16
N ALA A 71 -8.88 1.84 -18.07
CA ALA A 71 -9.47 1.83 -16.73
C ALA A 71 -10.06 3.19 -16.36
N ILE A 72 -9.37 4.30 -16.69
CA ILE A 72 -9.86 5.66 -16.48
C ILE A 72 -11.13 5.93 -17.29
N GLU A 73 -11.13 5.58 -18.58
CA GLU A 73 -12.30 5.72 -19.45
C GLU A 73 -13.50 4.92 -18.91
N LYS A 74 -13.24 3.68 -18.45
CA LYS A 74 -14.23 2.80 -17.82
C LYS A 74 -14.84 3.45 -16.57
N SER A 75 -14.01 4.03 -15.70
CA SER A 75 -14.47 4.73 -14.50
C SER A 75 -15.29 5.97 -14.82
N LYS A 76 -14.83 6.81 -15.75
CA LYS A 76 -15.55 8.01 -16.20
C LYS A 76 -16.89 7.68 -16.85
N ALA A 77 -17.02 6.49 -17.43
CA ALA A 77 -18.28 5.98 -17.98
C ALA A 77 -19.23 5.41 -16.93
N GLY A 78 -18.95 5.56 -15.64
CA GLY A 78 -19.77 5.07 -14.53
C GLY A 78 -19.68 3.54 -14.31
N LYS A 79 -18.78 2.84 -15.00
CA LYS A 79 -18.59 1.40 -14.83
C LYS A 79 -17.66 1.12 -13.66
N GLU A 80 -17.91 0.04 -12.93
CA GLU A 80 -17.08 -0.37 -11.82
C GLU A 80 -15.64 -0.65 -12.26
N VAL A 81 -14.67 -0.06 -11.54
CA VAL A 81 -13.23 -0.24 -11.71
C VAL A 81 -12.64 -0.73 -10.40
N THR A 82 -11.81 -1.75 -10.44
CA THR A 82 -11.13 -2.29 -9.26
C THR A 82 -9.64 -1.99 -9.33
N LEU A 83 -9.12 -1.30 -8.30
CA LEU A 83 -7.70 -1.09 -8.07
C LEU A 83 -7.21 -2.07 -7.00
N ALA A 84 -6.22 -2.87 -7.34
CA ALA A 84 -5.61 -3.81 -6.42
C ALA A 84 -4.14 -3.45 -6.16
N TYR A 85 -3.75 -3.52 -4.90
CA TYR A 85 -2.39 -3.24 -4.45
C TYR A 85 -1.86 -4.48 -3.75
N ILE A 86 -0.76 -5.04 -4.25
CA ILE A 86 -0.08 -6.15 -3.61
C ILE A 86 1.38 -5.81 -3.39
N GLY A 87 1.88 -6.10 -2.20
CA GLY A 87 3.24 -5.71 -1.83
C GLY A 87 3.63 -6.10 -0.41
N GLY A 88 4.75 -5.58 0.02
CA GLY A 88 5.31 -5.77 1.35
C GLY A 88 4.71 -4.84 2.41
N SER A 89 5.55 -4.45 3.37
CA SER A 89 5.17 -3.58 4.49
C SER A 89 4.75 -2.18 4.05
N VAL A 90 5.37 -1.64 3.01
CA VAL A 90 5.02 -0.32 2.47
C VAL A 90 3.58 -0.33 1.92
N THR A 91 3.21 -1.36 1.18
CA THR A 91 1.83 -1.55 0.71
C THR A 91 0.84 -1.84 1.86
N GLN A 92 1.29 -2.54 2.89
CA GLN A 92 0.49 -2.72 4.11
C GLN A 92 0.23 -1.38 4.80
N GLY A 93 1.19 -0.45 4.73
CA GLY A 93 1.11 0.88 5.31
C GLY A 93 1.99 1.06 6.55
N ALA A 94 3.08 0.30 6.69
CA ALA A 94 4.01 0.46 7.79
C ALA A 94 4.55 1.90 7.84
N GLY A 95 4.50 2.50 9.03
CA GLY A 95 4.89 3.90 9.27
C GLY A 95 3.76 4.91 9.05
N ALA A 96 2.65 4.54 8.44
CA ALA A 96 1.48 5.42 8.29
C ALA A 96 0.55 5.32 9.51
N ILE A 97 0.02 6.45 9.97
CA ILE A 97 -0.92 6.51 11.11
C ILE A 97 -2.11 7.39 10.73
N PRO A 98 -3.33 6.80 10.62
CA PRO A 98 -3.69 5.38 10.69
C PRO A 98 -3.22 4.55 9.49
N ILE A 99 -2.75 3.33 9.73
CA ILE A 99 -2.17 2.42 8.72
C ILE A 99 -3.09 2.12 7.52
N HIS A 100 -4.39 2.22 7.71
CA HIS A 100 -5.36 1.88 6.66
C HIS A 100 -5.66 3.04 5.71
N THR A 101 -5.56 4.28 6.18
CA THR A 101 -6.00 5.47 5.45
C THR A 101 -4.88 6.42 5.06
N GLU A 102 -3.73 6.35 5.75
CA GLU A 102 -2.61 7.23 5.48
C GLU A 102 -1.51 6.59 4.61
N CYS A 103 -1.63 5.29 4.30
CA CYS A 103 -0.69 4.61 3.41
C CYS A 103 -0.86 5.04 1.94
N TYR A 104 0.24 4.94 1.19
CA TYR A 104 0.25 5.31 -0.23
C TYR A 104 -0.83 4.59 -1.06
N ALA A 105 -1.09 3.33 -0.75
CA ALA A 105 -2.07 2.53 -1.48
C ALA A 105 -3.48 3.10 -1.36
N TYR A 106 -3.87 3.51 -0.15
CA TYR A 106 -5.18 4.13 0.06
C TYR A 106 -5.24 5.56 -0.49
N LYS A 107 -4.19 6.37 -0.28
CA LYS A 107 -4.12 7.73 -0.81
C LYS A 107 -4.17 7.76 -2.34
N SER A 108 -3.43 6.90 -3.02
CA SER A 108 -3.49 6.82 -4.49
C SER A 108 -4.83 6.30 -5.01
N PHE A 109 -5.46 5.35 -4.31
CA PHE A 109 -6.83 4.94 -4.57
C PHE A 109 -7.81 6.12 -4.45
N GLN A 110 -7.74 6.87 -3.34
CA GLN A 110 -8.60 8.06 -3.13
C GLN A 110 -8.40 9.11 -4.24
N LEU A 111 -7.14 9.37 -4.61
CA LEU A 111 -6.84 10.30 -5.71
C LEU A 111 -7.44 9.83 -7.04
N PHE A 112 -7.35 8.55 -7.34
CA PHE A 112 -7.97 7.97 -8.54
C PHE A 112 -9.50 8.11 -8.48
N GLN A 113 -10.10 7.74 -7.36
CA GLN A 113 -11.54 7.85 -7.14
C GLN A 113 -12.03 9.29 -7.28
N ASN A 114 -11.39 10.24 -6.60
CA ASN A 114 -11.77 11.65 -6.62
C ASN A 114 -11.64 12.27 -8.03
N ARG A 115 -10.66 11.82 -8.80
CA ARG A 115 -10.36 12.40 -10.12
C ARG A 115 -11.15 11.76 -11.26
N PHE A 116 -11.47 10.50 -11.18
CA PHE A 116 -12.01 9.73 -12.31
C PHE A 116 -13.32 9.02 -12.04
N SER A 117 -13.76 8.87 -10.77
CA SER A 117 -15.04 8.27 -10.45
C SER A 117 -16.18 9.26 -10.65
N THR A 118 -17.31 8.78 -11.15
CA THR A 118 -18.53 9.56 -11.31
C THR A 118 -19.62 9.22 -10.32
N GLN A 119 -19.57 7.99 -9.73
CA GLN A 119 -20.64 7.43 -8.87
C GLN A 119 -20.08 6.54 -7.76
N ASN A 120 -18.89 6.84 -7.21
CA ASN A 120 -18.18 5.97 -6.28
C ASN A 120 -17.98 4.54 -6.82
N ASN A 121 -17.76 4.43 -8.12
CA ASN A 121 -17.66 3.19 -8.87
C ASN A 121 -16.24 2.59 -8.88
N VAL A 122 -15.40 2.95 -7.91
CA VAL A 122 -14.04 2.44 -7.79
C VAL A 122 -13.91 1.59 -6.53
N ARG A 123 -13.49 0.34 -6.70
CA ARG A 123 -13.24 -0.62 -5.62
C ARG A 123 -11.77 -0.68 -5.28
N PHE A 124 -11.49 -0.95 -4.02
CA PHE A 124 -10.14 -1.02 -3.47
C PHE A 124 -9.83 -2.40 -2.90
N ILE A 125 -8.76 -3.01 -3.36
CA ILE A 125 -8.20 -4.25 -2.79
C ILE A 125 -6.79 -3.94 -2.30
N LYS A 126 -6.57 -4.12 -1.00
CA LYS A 126 -5.24 -3.98 -0.39
C LYS A 126 -4.74 -5.34 0.11
N ALA A 127 -3.70 -5.83 -0.52
CA ALA A 127 -3.05 -7.11 -0.26
C ALA A 127 -1.57 -6.92 0.15
N GLY A 128 -1.29 -5.89 0.94
CA GLY A 128 0.02 -5.67 1.55
C GLY A 128 0.21 -6.56 2.78
N VAL A 129 1.36 -7.25 2.86
CA VAL A 129 1.76 -8.07 4.02
C VAL A 129 3.22 -7.78 4.36
N GLY A 130 3.46 -7.28 5.58
CA GLY A 130 4.80 -6.88 6.03
C GLY A 130 5.83 -8.01 5.96
N GLY A 131 7.06 -7.66 5.58
CA GLY A 131 8.17 -8.61 5.51
C GLY A 131 8.09 -9.63 4.36
N THR A 132 7.18 -9.44 3.38
CA THR A 132 7.03 -10.41 2.29
C THR A 132 7.68 -9.92 1.00
N PRO A 133 8.57 -10.73 0.38
CA PRO A 133 9.13 -10.47 -0.95
C PRO A 133 8.16 -10.87 -2.08
N SER A 134 8.54 -10.58 -3.32
CA SER A 134 7.75 -10.88 -4.52
C SER A 134 7.47 -12.37 -4.71
N GLU A 135 8.30 -13.26 -4.21
CA GLU A 135 8.06 -14.72 -4.19
C GLU A 135 6.74 -15.05 -3.49
N LEU A 136 6.57 -14.53 -2.26
CA LEU A 136 5.32 -14.71 -1.54
C LEU A 136 4.17 -13.93 -2.21
N GLY A 137 4.45 -12.77 -2.80
CA GLY A 137 3.49 -12.03 -3.60
C GLY A 137 2.93 -12.88 -4.74
N MET A 138 3.80 -13.58 -5.47
CA MET A 138 3.42 -14.45 -6.59
C MET A 138 2.54 -15.63 -6.13
N ILE A 139 2.89 -16.26 -5.00
CA ILE A 139 2.17 -17.42 -4.45
C ILE A 139 0.77 -17.01 -3.98
N ARG A 140 0.66 -15.87 -3.29
CA ARG A 140 -0.59 -15.43 -2.66
C ARG A 140 -1.49 -14.56 -3.57
N PHE A 141 -1.03 -14.24 -4.79
CA PHE A 141 -1.74 -13.34 -5.70
C PHE A 141 -3.19 -13.78 -5.96
N ASP A 142 -3.40 -15.04 -6.28
CA ASP A 142 -4.75 -15.56 -6.59
C ASP A 142 -5.67 -15.49 -5.37
N ARG A 143 -5.15 -15.84 -4.19
CA ARG A 143 -5.90 -15.80 -2.94
C ARG A 143 -6.24 -14.37 -2.50
N ASP A 144 -5.26 -13.46 -2.59
CA ASP A 144 -5.37 -12.14 -1.94
C ASP A 144 -5.90 -11.05 -2.89
N VAL A 145 -5.65 -11.19 -4.19
CA VAL A 145 -6.05 -10.21 -5.21
C VAL A 145 -7.23 -10.68 -6.04
N LEU A 146 -7.19 -11.92 -6.57
CA LEU A 146 -8.28 -12.41 -7.41
C LEU A 146 -9.45 -12.96 -6.60
N ARG A 147 -9.21 -13.38 -5.35
CA ARG A 147 -10.23 -13.89 -4.43
C ARG A 147 -11.34 -14.68 -5.13
N GLU A 148 -12.57 -14.55 -4.70
CA GLU A 148 -13.74 -15.23 -5.26
C GLU A 148 -14.22 -14.62 -6.60
N GLY A 149 -13.30 -14.44 -7.57
CA GLY A 149 -13.65 -13.94 -8.90
C GLY A 149 -13.44 -12.45 -9.14
N GLU A 150 -12.71 -11.77 -8.25
CA GLU A 150 -12.33 -10.37 -8.44
C GLU A 150 -11.49 -10.18 -9.71
N ARG A 151 -11.80 -9.12 -10.46
CA ARG A 151 -11.14 -8.80 -11.73
C ARG A 151 -10.59 -7.38 -11.69
N PRO A 152 -9.43 -7.15 -11.05
CA PRO A 152 -8.85 -5.81 -10.97
C PRO A 152 -8.54 -5.27 -12.37
N ASP A 153 -8.85 -3.99 -12.59
CA ASP A 153 -8.50 -3.26 -13.81
C ASP A 153 -7.07 -2.71 -13.75
N ILE A 154 -6.61 -2.36 -12.54
CA ILE A 154 -5.25 -1.90 -12.29
C ILE A 154 -4.68 -2.70 -11.12
N VAL A 155 -3.47 -3.21 -11.29
CA VAL A 155 -2.71 -3.91 -10.25
C VAL A 155 -1.41 -3.17 -10.02
N VAL A 156 -1.21 -2.71 -8.78
CA VAL A 156 0.03 -2.07 -8.32
C VAL A 156 0.86 -3.12 -7.58
N LEU A 157 2.11 -3.29 -7.99
CA LEU A 157 3.05 -4.27 -7.44
C LEU A 157 4.20 -3.52 -6.75
N GLU A 158 4.33 -3.67 -5.44
CA GLU A 158 5.39 -3.02 -4.67
C GLU A 158 6.09 -4.05 -3.75
N PHE A 159 7.33 -4.39 -4.06
CA PHE A 159 8.16 -5.29 -3.29
C PHE A 159 9.61 -4.80 -3.16
N ALA A 160 9.90 -3.58 -3.60
CA ALA A 160 11.25 -3.06 -3.73
C ALA A 160 12.07 -3.11 -2.43
N VAL A 161 11.40 -2.94 -1.28
CA VAL A 161 12.07 -2.96 0.04
C VAL A 161 12.46 -4.37 0.48
N ASN A 162 11.68 -5.38 0.07
CA ASN A 162 11.84 -6.77 0.53
C ASN A 162 12.54 -7.67 -0.51
N ASP A 163 12.59 -7.23 -1.76
CA ASP A 163 13.37 -7.90 -2.80
C ASP A 163 14.80 -7.38 -2.74
N GLU A 164 15.67 -8.09 -2.04
CA GLU A 164 17.11 -7.83 -2.06
C GLU A 164 17.65 -8.07 -3.47
N GLY A 165 18.78 -7.44 -3.82
CA GLY A 165 19.40 -7.48 -5.15
C GLY A 165 19.93 -8.84 -5.62
N ASP A 166 19.16 -9.88 -5.38
CA ASP A 166 19.43 -11.26 -5.74
C ASP A 166 18.69 -11.56 -7.06
N GLU A 167 19.39 -12.21 -8.01
CA GLU A 167 18.85 -12.55 -9.34
C GLU A 167 17.56 -13.38 -9.26
N THR A 168 17.40 -14.24 -8.23
CA THR A 168 16.21 -15.09 -8.06
C THR A 168 14.96 -14.28 -7.73
N LYS A 169 15.08 -13.19 -6.98
CA LYS A 169 13.96 -12.34 -6.61
C LYS A 169 13.45 -11.52 -7.78
N GLY A 170 14.33 -11.05 -8.64
CA GLY A 170 13.96 -10.43 -9.90
C GLY A 170 13.11 -11.34 -10.79
N VAL A 171 13.42 -12.63 -10.82
CA VAL A 171 12.64 -13.63 -11.57
C VAL A 171 11.22 -13.79 -11.02
N CYS A 172 11.06 -13.79 -9.71
CA CYS A 172 9.74 -13.88 -9.07
C CYS A 172 8.89 -12.64 -9.33
N TYR A 173 9.48 -11.46 -9.24
CA TYR A 173 8.81 -10.20 -9.58
C TYR A 173 8.35 -10.18 -11.04
N GLU A 174 9.26 -10.53 -11.97
CA GLU A 174 8.93 -10.62 -13.39
C GLU A 174 7.82 -11.65 -13.66
N SER A 175 7.87 -12.79 -13.00
CA SER A 175 6.86 -13.84 -13.12
C SER A 175 5.50 -13.36 -12.66
N LEU A 176 5.43 -12.58 -11.55
CA LEU A 176 4.22 -11.95 -11.07
C LEU A 176 3.67 -10.93 -12.07
N VAL A 177 4.53 -10.06 -12.61
CA VAL A 177 4.15 -9.10 -13.66
C VAL A 177 3.58 -9.83 -14.88
N ARG A 178 4.26 -10.87 -15.36
CA ARG A 178 3.81 -11.70 -16.50
C ARG A 178 2.47 -12.39 -16.21
N LYS A 179 2.28 -12.90 -14.98
CA LYS A 179 1.02 -13.51 -14.53
C LYS A 179 -0.12 -12.51 -14.64
N VAL A 180 0.05 -11.31 -14.11
CA VAL A 180 -0.98 -10.25 -14.17
C VAL A 180 -1.27 -9.84 -15.62
N LEU A 181 -0.25 -9.61 -16.42
CA LEU A 181 -0.40 -9.20 -17.82
C LEU A 181 -1.12 -10.25 -18.69
N LYS A 182 -1.06 -11.53 -18.31
CA LYS A 182 -1.70 -12.66 -19.03
C LYS A 182 -3.17 -12.85 -18.65
N LEU A 183 -3.67 -12.21 -17.58
CA LEU A 183 -5.07 -12.34 -17.19
C LEU A 183 -6.00 -12.01 -18.37
N PRO A 184 -7.10 -12.76 -18.56
CA PRO A 184 -7.96 -12.62 -19.75
C PRO A 184 -8.53 -11.20 -19.94
N TRP A 185 -8.80 -10.48 -18.87
CA TRP A 185 -9.35 -9.12 -18.91
C TRP A 185 -8.28 -8.03 -19.04
N LYS A 186 -6.99 -8.41 -19.14
CA LYS A 186 -5.87 -7.52 -19.48
C LYS A 186 -5.72 -6.31 -18.55
N PRO A 187 -5.57 -6.47 -17.24
CA PRO A 187 -5.38 -5.35 -16.33
C PRO A 187 -4.14 -4.53 -16.65
N ALA A 188 -4.11 -3.28 -16.21
CA ALA A 188 -2.89 -2.50 -16.16
C ALA A 188 -2.00 -2.99 -15.01
N VAL A 189 -0.67 -2.89 -15.18
CA VAL A 189 0.33 -3.15 -14.14
C VAL A 189 1.12 -1.87 -13.91
N VAL A 190 1.28 -1.51 -12.64
CA VAL A 190 2.02 -0.35 -12.16
C VAL A 190 3.03 -0.80 -11.11
#